data_94bae9c8dfca81ec8c88a6ec707f8e15
#
_entry.id   94bae9c8dfca81ec8c88a6ec707f8e15
#
_cell.length_a   1.000
_cell.length_b   1.000
_cell.length_c   1.000
_cell.angle_alpha   90.00
_cell.angle_beta   90.00
_cell.angle_gamma   90.00
#
_symmetry.space_group_name_H-M   'P 1'
#
loop_
_entity.id
_entity.type
_entity.pdbx_description
1 polymer ?
#
loop_
_entity_poly.entity_id
_entity_poly.type
_entity_poly.pdbx_seq_one_letter_code
_entity_poly.pdbx_strand_id
1 'polypeptide(L)'
;EQVLSYQDSVKQKGFLTRLPLNLLTVFLPFLFFFEMNTHHGFYAGSIGAMKLETTHLTLNKMDIYTNPTEAKWIKEVIEKIELYSQEGDAILALPLNPIFYFLSGRVNPTPYEWILPGMLEEEKEKELVAILNNNPPKLVIYVDIAIDGKEERRLLHYAPHLYKFLLDRYGFQEKVGFFQILLPKNSP
;
A
#
# COMPACT_ATOMS: atom_id res chain seq x y z
N GLU A 1 51.34 44.61 -16.93
CA GLU A 1 50.82 43.24 -17.12
C GLU A 1 50.07 42.70 -15.87
N GLN A 2 50.54 43.00 -14.65
CA GLN A 2 49.85 42.52 -13.42
C GLN A 2 48.49 43.19 -13.14
N VAL A 3 48.25 44.41 -13.63
CA VAL A 3 46.98 45.13 -13.40
C VAL A 3 45.86 44.60 -14.30
N LEU A 4 46.18 44.13 -15.48
CA LEU A 4 45.20 43.55 -16.43
C LEU A 4 44.71 42.16 -15.96
N SER A 5 45.60 41.36 -15.40
CA SER A 5 45.24 40.04 -14.86
C SER A 5 44.30 40.11 -13.63
N TYR A 6 44.42 41.18 -12.84
CA TYR A 6 43.52 41.41 -11.67
C TYR A 6 42.11 41.83 -12.10
N GLN A 7 42.01 42.65 -13.15
CA GLN A 7 40.67 43.08 -13.66
C GLN A 7 39.88 41.94 -14.31
N ASP A 8 40.56 40.99 -14.95
CA ASP A 8 39.87 39.83 -15.53
C ASP A 8 39.39 38.84 -14.46
N SER A 9 40.15 38.67 -13.35
CA SER A 9 39.72 37.83 -12.23
C SER A 9 38.54 38.41 -11.46
N VAL A 10 38.39 39.74 -11.41
CA VAL A 10 37.24 40.39 -10.77
C VAL A 10 36.00 40.35 -11.68
N LYS A 11 36.17 40.39 -13.01
CA LYS A 11 35.05 40.22 -13.95
C LYS A 11 34.48 38.82 -13.94
N GLN A 12 35.31 37.78 -13.76
CA GLN A 12 34.85 36.40 -13.71
C GLN A 12 34.09 36.08 -12.41
N LYS A 13 34.45 36.69 -11.27
CA LYS A 13 33.69 36.57 -10.02
C LYS A 13 32.35 37.31 -10.02
N GLY A 14 32.19 38.32 -10.85
CA GLY A 14 30.97 39.15 -10.94
C GLY A 14 29.83 38.51 -11.76
N PHE A 15 30.11 37.46 -12.53
CA PHE A 15 29.08 36.85 -13.38
C PHE A 15 28.17 35.89 -12.56
N LEU A 16 28.72 35.22 -11.53
CA LEU A 16 27.95 34.32 -10.69
C LEU A 16 27.07 35.03 -9.62
N THR A 17 27.35 36.33 -9.38
CA THR A 17 26.61 37.08 -8.34
C THR A 17 25.46 37.95 -8.90
N ARG A 18 25.16 37.86 -10.18
CA ARG A 18 24.08 38.60 -10.86
C ARG A 18 23.11 37.68 -11.60
N LEU A 19 22.77 36.52 -11.02
CA LEU A 19 21.50 35.94 -11.41
C LEU A 19 20.42 36.94 -10.94
N PRO A 20 19.60 37.48 -11.84
CA PRO A 20 18.57 38.44 -11.44
C PRO A 20 17.67 37.71 -10.42
N LEU A 21 17.40 38.39 -9.32
CA LEU A 21 16.58 37.88 -8.20
C LEU A 21 15.27 37.24 -8.71
N ASN A 22 14.76 37.72 -9.84
CA ASN A 22 13.60 37.23 -10.54
C ASN A 22 13.76 35.79 -11.11
N LEU A 23 14.98 35.38 -11.49
CA LEU A 23 15.26 34.01 -11.94
C LEU A 23 15.30 33.05 -10.75
N LEU A 24 15.83 33.46 -9.61
CA LEU A 24 15.83 32.68 -8.39
C LEU A 24 14.41 32.46 -7.87
N THR A 25 13.55 33.48 -7.92
CA THR A 25 12.14 33.37 -7.49
C THR A 25 11.31 32.43 -8.37
N VAL A 26 11.68 32.24 -9.63
CA VAL A 26 11.01 31.28 -10.52
C VAL A 26 11.65 29.88 -10.44
N PHE A 27 12.98 29.81 -10.37
CA PHE A 27 13.69 28.53 -10.33
C PHE A 27 13.61 27.81 -8.98
N LEU A 28 13.57 28.52 -7.85
CA LEU A 28 13.48 27.92 -6.53
C LEU A 28 12.18 27.12 -6.32
N PRO A 29 10.99 27.65 -6.64
CA PRO A 29 9.75 26.85 -6.59
C PRO A 29 9.77 25.67 -7.55
N PHE A 30 10.38 25.82 -8.74
CA PHE A 30 10.48 24.75 -9.72
C PHE A 30 11.44 23.63 -9.26
N LEU A 31 12.59 23.99 -8.66
CA LEU A 31 13.49 23.03 -8.04
C LEU A 31 12.85 22.34 -6.83
N PHE A 32 12.14 23.11 -5.99
CA PHE A 32 11.41 22.55 -4.85
C PHE A 32 10.27 21.61 -5.30
N PHE A 33 9.54 21.97 -6.34
CA PHE A 33 8.51 21.13 -6.95
C PHE A 33 9.12 19.86 -7.57
N PHE A 34 10.28 19.97 -8.20
CA PHE A 34 11.01 18.84 -8.77
C PHE A 34 11.56 17.91 -7.68
N GLU A 35 12.15 18.47 -6.61
CA GLU A 35 12.61 17.72 -5.44
C GLU A 35 11.44 17.02 -4.71
N MET A 36 10.35 17.71 -4.47
CA MET A 36 9.13 17.09 -3.90
C MET A 36 8.58 15.97 -4.79
N ASN A 37 8.67 16.12 -6.10
CA ASN A 37 8.22 15.08 -7.03
C ASN A 37 9.15 13.86 -7.07
N THR A 38 10.46 14.04 -6.81
CA THR A 38 11.43 12.96 -6.91
C THR A 38 11.68 12.23 -5.58
N HIS A 39 11.58 12.92 -4.45
CA HIS A 39 11.96 12.37 -3.14
C HIS A 39 10.81 12.10 -2.18
N HIS A 40 9.70 12.81 -2.30
CA HIS A 40 8.52 12.55 -1.47
C HIS A 40 7.43 11.89 -2.30
N GLY A 41 7.37 10.57 -2.27
CA GLY A 41 6.55 9.67 -3.05
C GLY A 41 5.04 9.94 -3.20
N PHE A 42 4.57 11.12 -2.78
CA PHE A 42 3.18 11.53 -2.97
C PHE A 42 2.88 11.95 -4.42
N TYR A 43 3.87 12.52 -5.13
CA TYR A 43 3.77 12.90 -6.54
C TYR A 43 4.79 12.20 -7.45
N ALA A 44 5.86 11.61 -6.90
CA ALA A 44 6.75 10.72 -7.68
C ALA A 44 5.95 9.53 -8.22
N GLY A 45 4.87 9.15 -7.54
CA GLY A 45 3.86 8.25 -8.06
C GLY A 45 3.25 8.71 -9.37
N SER A 46 2.95 10.00 -9.59
CA SER A 46 2.17 10.38 -10.77
C SER A 46 2.95 10.30 -12.09
N ILE A 47 4.21 10.76 -12.15
CA ILE A 47 5.00 10.67 -13.41
C ILE A 47 5.68 9.30 -13.55
N GLY A 48 6.17 8.71 -12.45
CA GLY A 48 6.69 7.34 -12.43
C GLY A 48 5.60 6.29 -12.60
N ALA A 49 4.46 6.46 -11.94
CA ALA A 49 3.30 5.61 -12.04
C ALA A 49 2.65 5.67 -13.44
N MET A 50 2.55 6.84 -14.05
CA MET A 50 2.07 6.95 -15.45
C MET A 50 2.92 6.14 -16.44
N LYS A 51 4.19 5.86 -16.14
CA LYS A 51 5.03 4.98 -16.95
C LYS A 51 4.89 3.49 -16.57
N LEU A 52 4.43 3.19 -15.36
CA LEU A 52 4.28 1.83 -14.85
C LEU A 52 2.84 1.31 -14.93
N GLU A 53 1.86 2.22 -14.91
CA GLU A 53 0.43 1.92 -15.00
C GLU A 53 0.01 1.79 -16.47
N THR A 54 0.44 0.71 -17.12
CA THR A 54 0.22 0.48 -18.56
C THR A 54 -0.88 -0.51 -18.85
N THR A 55 -1.40 -1.18 -17.82
CA THR A 55 -2.41 -2.23 -17.97
C THR A 55 -3.77 -1.72 -17.53
N HIS A 56 -4.71 -1.73 -18.47
CA HIS A 56 -6.10 -1.46 -18.19
C HIS A 56 -6.73 -2.68 -17.51
N LEU A 57 -7.16 -2.52 -16.28
CA LEU A 57 -7.83 -3.53 -15.48
C LEU A 57 -9.31 -3.17 -15.36
N THR A 58 -10.15 -3.93 -16.04
CA THR A 58 -11.60 -3.86 -15.94
C THR A 58 -12.09 -5.06 -15.13
N LEU A 59 -12.72 -4.80 -14.02
CA LEU A 59 -13.43 -5.76 -13.18
C LEU A 59 -14.86 -5.23 -12.97
N ASN A 60 -15.80 -6.07 -12.55
CA ASN A 60 -17.24 -5.75 -12.47
C ASN A 60 -17.59 -4.39 -11.84
N LYS A 61 -16.75 -3.89 -10.92
CA LYS A 61 -17.00 -2.63 -10.18
C LYS A 61 -15.86 -1.62 -10.30
N MET A 62 -14.83 -1.91 -11.11
CA MET A 62 -13.63 -1.08 -11.20
C MET A 62 -13.09 -1.04 -12.61
N ASP A 63 -12.68 0.15 -13.01
CA ASP A 63 -12.04 0.41 -14.31
C ASP A 63 -10.85 1.36 -14.07
N ILE A 64 -9.65 0.80 -14.00
CA ILE A 64 -8.43 1.54 -13.66
C ILE A 64 -7.24 1.12 -14.52
N TYR A 65 -6.24 2.01 -14.58
CA TYR A 65 -4.92 1.67 -15.05
C TYR A 65 -4.02 1.34 -13.86
N THR A 66 -3.28 0.25 -13.95
CA THR A 66 -2.31 -0.17 -12.95
C THR A 66 -1.13 -0.87 -13.62
N ASN A 67 -0.10 -1.22 -12.84
CA ASN A 67 1.00 -1.98 -13.42
C ASN A 67 0.56 -3.43 -13.75
N PRO A 68 1.19 -4.05 -14.77
CA PRO A 68 0.78 -5.39 -15.23
C PRO A 68 0.80 -6.46 -14.14
N THR A 69 1.74 -6.36 -13.21
CA THR A 69 1.91 -7.33 -12.12
C THR A 69 0.77 -7.22 -11.11
N GLU A 70 0.42 -6.00 -10.70
CA GLU A 70 -0.72 -5.76 -9.78
C GLU A 70 -2.04 -6.14 -10.44
N ALA A 71 -2.26 -5.78 -11.72
CA ALA A 71 -3.44 -6.17 -12.46
C ALA A 71 -3.66 -7.69 -12.43
N LYS A 72 -2.57 -8.44 -12.67
CA LYS A 72 -2.57 -9.90 -12.62
C LYS A 72 -2.92 -10.40 -11.22
N TRP A 73 -2.25 -9.92 -10.17
CA TRP A 73 -2.50 -10.38 -8.81
C TRP A 73 -3.91 -10.06 -8.30
N ILE A 74 -4.41 -8.84 -8.57
CA ILE A 74 -5.78 -8.47 -8.18
C ILE A 74 -6.79 -9.42 -8.84
N LYS A 75 -6.64 -9.68 -10.14
CA LYS A 75 -7.51 -10.59 -10.87
C LYS A 75 -7.46 -12.01 -10.28
N GLU A 76 -6.27 -12.56 -10.10
CA GLU A 76 -6.07 -13.90 -9.54
C GLU A 76 -6.64 -14.03 -8.12
N VAL A 77 -6.47 -13.01 -7.25
CA VAL A 77 -7.06 -13.01 -5.90
C VAL A 77 -8.58 -12.99 -5.96
N ILE A 78 -9.19 -12.19 -6.86
CA ILE A 78 -10.65 -12.19 -7.04
C ILE A 78 -11.14 -13.57 -7.50
N GLU A 79 -10.48 -14.21 -8.47
CA GLU A 79 -10.80 -15.57 -8.91
C GLU A 79 -10.76 -16.58 -7.74
N LYS A 80 -9.80 -16.43 -6.80
CA LYS A 80 -9.74 -17.28 -5.60
C LYS A 80 -10.86 -16.98 -4.59
N ILE A 81 -11.19 -15.70 -4.41
CA ILE A 81 -12.34 -15.32 -3.58
C ILE A 81 -13.62 -15.96 -4.13
N GLU A 82 -13.83 -15.88 -5.44
CA GLU A 82 -15.00 -16.44 -6.12
C GLU A 82 -15.04 -17.98 -6.05
N LEU A 83 -13.87 -18.62 -6.09
CA LEU A 83 -13.75 -20.07 -5.97
C LEU A 83 -14.15 -20.59 -4.57
N TYR A 84 -13.77 -19.85 -3.51
CA TYR A 84 -13.92 -20.32 -2.13
C TYR A 84 -15.10 -19.67 -1.36
N SER A 85 -15.79 -18.72 -1.97
CA SER A 85 -16.92 -18.02 -1.34
C SER A 85 -17.96 -17.57 -2.35
N GLN A 86 -19.16 -17.25 -1.86
CA GLN A 86 -20.26 -16.68 -2.64
C GLN A 86 -20.43 -15.20 -2.31
N GLU A 87 -21.14 -14.46 -3.16
CA GLU A 87 -21.52 -13.07 -2.88
C GLU A 87 -22.30 -12.99 -1.56
N GLY A 88 -21.95 -12.02 -0.71
CA GLY A 88 -22.51 -11.87 0.63
C GLY A 88 -21.84 -12.69 1.72
N ASP A 89 -20.99 -13.67 1.39
CA ASP A 89 -20.19 -14.37 2.38
C ASP A 89 -19.19 -13.45 3.08
N ALA A 90 -18.91 -13.72 4.36
CA ALA A 90 -17.87 -13.03 5.09
C ALA A 90 -16.48 -13.51 4.65
N ILE A 91 -15.60 -12.58 4.32
CA ILE A 91 -14.16 -12.81 4.10
C ILE A 91 -13.35 -11.84 4.96
N LEU A 92 -12.08 -12.13 5.21
CA LEU A 92 -11.20 -11.23 5.97
C LEU A 92 -9.95 -10.87 5.16
N ALA A 93 -9.73 -9.58 4.90
CA ALA A 93 -8.60 -9.09 4.10
C ALA A 93 -7.65 -8.24 4.96
N LEU A 94 -6.50 -8.80 5.34
CA LEU A 94 -5.56 -8.23 6.31
C LEU A 94 -4.20 -7.92 5.70
N PRO A 95 -3.51 -6.89 6.25
CA PRO A 95 -4.02 -5.87 7.18
C PRO A 95 -4.66 -4.68 6.46
N LEU A 96 -4.40 -4.45 5.16
CA LEU A 96 -4.64 -3.20 4.41
C LEU A 96 -5.34 -3.41 3.07
N ASN A 97 -6.22 -4.41 2.93
CA ASN A 97 -6.73 -4.82 1.63
C ASN A 97 -8.27 -4.72 1.50
N PRO A 98 -8.93 -3.57 1.86
CA PRO A 98 -10.39 -3.45 1.81
C PRO A 98 -10.95 -3.52 0.39
N ILE A 99 -10.12 -3.29 -0.62
CA ILE A 99 -10.49 -3.36 -2.03
C ILE A 99 -11.14 -4.70 -2.40
N PHE A 100 -10.74 -5.80 -1.77
CA PHE A 100 -11.28 -7.12 -2.06
C PHE A 100 -12.72 -7.29 -1.63
N TYR A 101 -13.18 -6.61 -0.56
CA TYR A 101 -14.61 -6.61 -0.20
C TYR A 101 -15.44 -5.97 -1.30
N PHE A 102 -15.02 -4.79 -1.77
CA PHE A 102 -15.71 -4.04 -2.82
C PHE A 102 -15.75 -4.80 -4.13
N LEU A 103 -14.59 -5.30 -4.61
CA LEU A 103 -14.48 -5.95 -5.92
C LEU A 103 -15.23 -7.28 -5.99
N SER A 104 -15.21 -8.03 -4.89
CA SER A 104 -15.81 -9.36 -4.84
C SER A 104 -17.28 -9.38 -4.41
N GLY A 105 -17.80 -8.30 -3.83
CA GLY A 105 -19.14 -8.26 -3.23
C GLY A 105 -19.25 -9.11 -1.96
N ARG A 106 -18.13 -9.44 -1.33
CA ARG A 106 -18.07 -10.14 -0.04
C ARG A 106 -18.13 -9.14 1.09
N VAL A 107 -18.50 -9.62 2.28
CA VAL A 107 -18.74 -8.78 3.45
C VAL A 107 -17.53 -8.82 4.38
N ASN A 108 -17.13 -7.66 4.90
CA ASN A 108 -16.20 -7.58 6.00
C ASN A 108 -16.94 -7.96 7.30
N PRO A 109 -16.55 -9.04 8.03
CA PRO A 109 -17.20 -9.43 9.27
C PRO A 109 -16.88 -8.52 10.46
N THR A 110 -16.00 -7.54 10.28
CA THR A 110 -15.48 -6.67 11.34
C THR A 110 -15.90 -5.22 11.14
N PRO A 111 -15.89 -4.38 12.18
CA PRO A 111 -16.13 -2.94 12.04
C PRO A 111 -14.90 -2.17 11.50
N TYR A 112 -13.80 -2.88 11.18
CA TYR A 112 -12.55 -2.27 10.74
C TYR A 112 -12.25 -2.62 9.28
N GLU A 113 -12.05 -1.62 8.43
CA GLU A 113 -11.67 -1.84 7.03
C GLU A 113 -10.18 -2.22 6.90
N TRP A 114 -9.36 -1.74 7.82
CA TRP A 114 -7.95 -2.08 7.99
C TRP A 114 -7.59 -2.22 9.46
N ILE A 115 -6.52 -2.92 9.74
CA ILE A 115 -6.02 -3.13 11.10
C ILE A 115 -4.54 -2.76 11.13
N LEU A 116 -4.24 -1.59 11.70
CA LEU A 116 -2.90 -1.02 11.75
C LEU A 116 -2.34 -0.99 13.17
N PRO A 117 -1.01 -0.90 13.34
CA PRO A 117 -0.39 -0.73 14.64
C PRO A 117 -0.96 0.47 15.41
N GLY A 118 -1.38 0.25 16.65
CA GLY A 118 -1.95 1.28 17.52
C GLY A 118 -3.46 1.55 17.33
N MET A 119 -4.14 0.84 16.42
CA MET A 119 -5.59 0.99 16.24
C MET A 119 -6.40 0.17 17.26
N LEU A 120 -5.87 -0.96 17.68
CA LEU A 120 -6.54 -1.86 18.60
C LEU A 120 -5.77 -1.90 19.93
N GLU A 121 -6.46 -1.54 21.00
CA GLU A 121 -6.06 -1.90 22.36
C GLU A 121 -6.38 -3.38 22.59
N GLU A 122 -5.74 -4.01 23.55
CA GLU A 122 -5.86 -5.46 23.81
C GLU A 122 -7.31 -5.92 23.97
N GLU A 123 -8.14 -5.16 24.69
CA GLU A 123 -9.55 -5.50 24.88
C GLU A 123 -10.34 -5.42 23.56
N LYS A 124 -10.08 -4.41 22.74
CA LYS A 124 -10.70 -4.28 21.42
C LYS A 124 -10.27 -5.37 20.45
N GLU A 125 -9.04 -5.83 20.57
CA GLU A 125 -8.54 -6.96 19.80
C GLU A 125 -9.24 -8.26 20.20
N LYS A 126 -9.45 -8.49 21.50
CA LYS A 126 -10.22 -9.64 22.01
C LYS A 126 -11.69 -9.60 21.58
N GLU A 127 -12.33 -8.43 21.62
CA GLU A 127 -13.69 -8.22 21.08
C GLU A 127 -13.75 -8.58 19.60
N LEU A 128 -12.76 -8.12 18.81
CA LEU A 128 -12.65 -8.43 17.38
C LEU A 128 -12.54 -9.95 17.15
N VAL A 129 -11.69 -10.64 17.89
CA VAL A 129 -11.54 -12.09 17.80
C VAL A 129 -12.86 -12.80 18.18
N ALA A 130 -13.62 -12.30 19.16
CA ALA A 130 -14.92 -12.83 19.49
C ALA A 130 -15.94 -12.65 18.34
N ILE A 131 -15.94 -11.50 17.67
CA ILE A 131 -16.76 -11.27 16.47
C ILE A 131 -16.42 -12.30 15.39
N LEU A 132 -15.12 -12.49 15.10
CA LEU A 132 -14.64 -13.43 14.08
C LEU A 132 -14.93 -14.92 14.44
N ASN A 133 -14.96 -15.26 15.73
CA ASN A 133 -15.37 -16.60 16.17
C ASN A 133 -16.88 -16.84 15.97
N ASN A 134 -17.70 -15.80 16.13
CA ASN A 134 -19.15 -15.90 15.95
C ASN A 134 -19.57 -15.85 14.47
N ASN A 135 -18.79 -15.15 13.63
CA ASN A 135 -19.01 -15.06 12.19
C ASN A 135 -17.69 -15.33 11.45
N PRO A 136 -17.26 -16.60 11.37
CA PRO A 136 -15.96 -16.95 10.83
C PRO A 136 -15.92 -16.70 9.32
N PRO A 137 -14.89 -15.98 8.83
CA PRO A 137 -14.68 -15.78 7.41
C PRO A 137 -14.54 -17.07 6.61
N LYS A 138 -15.12 -17.14 5.42
CA LYS A 138 -14.96 -18.28 4.49
C LYS A 138 -13.52 -18.44 4.02
N LEU A 139 -12.80 -17.33 3.87
CA LEU A 139 -11.37 -17.30 3.59
C LEU A 139 -10.76 -16.04 4.18
N VAL A 140 -9.44 -16.06 4.34
CA VAL A 140 -8.64 -14.91 4.73
C VAL A 140 -7.63 -14.61 3.64
N ILE A 141 -7.56 -13.34 3.24
CA ILE A 141 -6.49 -12.80 2.39
C ILE A 141 -5.53 -12.10 3.32
N TYR A 142 -4.34 -12.64 3.45
CA TYR A 142 -3.34 -12.13 4.38
C TYR A 142 -2.07 -11.70 3.66
N VAL A 143 -1.57 -10.52 4.00
CA VAL A 143 -0.26 -10.04 3.60
C VAL A 143 0.62 -9.93 4.83
N ASP A 144 1.67 -10.73 4.88
CA ASP A 144 2.67 -10.63 5.94
C ASP A 144 3.64 -9.49 5.64
N ILE A 145 3.28 -8.30 6.10
CA ILE A 145 4.05 -7.07 5.86
C ILE A 145 4.45 -6.40 7.17
N ALA A 146 5.70 -5.96 7.23
CA ALA A 146 6.19 -5.05 8.25
C ALA A 146 5.76 -3.61 7.89
N ILE A 147 4.76 -3.07 8.57
CA ILE A 147 4.26 -1.71 8.30
C ILE A 147 5.40 -0.70 8.50
N ASP A 148 5.58 0.20 7.52
CA ASP A 148 6.71 1.15 7.46
C ASP A 148 8.11 0.48 7.53
N GLY A 149 8.22 -0.78 7.12
CA GLY A 149 9.47 -1.55 7.13
C GLY A 149 9.98 -1.94 8.52
N LYS A 150 9.15 -1.81 9.56
CA LYS A 150 9.52 -2.10 10.96
C LYS A 150 8.99 -3.46 11.39
N GLU A 151 9.87 -4.38 11.75
CA GLU A 151 9.50 -5.76 12.11
C GLU A 151 8.51 -5.82 13.29
N GLU A 152 8.67 -4.95 14.29
CA GLU A 152 7.75 -4.84 15.41
C GLU A 152 6.34 -4.38 15.01
N ARG A 153 6.16 -3.95 13.75
CA ARG A 153 4.89 -3.54 13.16
C ARG A 153 4.32 -4.59 12.20
N ARG A 154 4.70 -5.85 12.33
CA ARG A 154 3.98 -6.98 11.74
C ARG A 154 2.76 -7.35 12.58
N LEU A 155 1.73 -7.91 11.94
CA LEU A 155 0.47 -8.30 12.60
C LEU A 155 0.71 -9.15 13.85
N LEU A 156 1.66 -10.07 13.81
CA LEU A 156 2.00 -10.94 14.94
C LEU A 156 2.45 -10.19 16.20
N HIS A 157 2.95 -8.96 16.07
CA HIS A 157 3.43 -8.15 17.19
C HIS A 157 2.40 -7.13 17.66
N TYR A 158 1.67 -6.49 16.75
CA TYR A 158 0.73 -5.45 17.14
C TYR A 158 -0.72 -5.92 17.30
N ALA A 159 -1.05 -7.12 16.83
CA ALA A 159 -2.35 -7.76 17.01
C ALA A 159 -2.18 -9.27 17.26
N PRO A 160 -1.53 -9.66 18.38
CA PRO A 160 -1.15 -11.05 18.64
C PRO A 160 -2.34 -11.99 18.85
N HIS A 161 -3.46 -11.54 19.41
CA HIS A 161 -4.68 -12.35 19.57
C HIS A 161 -5.33 -12.64 18.22
N LEU A 162 -5.39 -11.64 17.32
CA LEU A 162 -5.88 -11.81 15.96
C LEU A 162 -4.96 -12.75 15.17
N TYR A 163 -3.64 -12.55 15.27
CA TYR A 163 -2.68 -13.43 14.61
C TYR A 163 -2.79 -14.87 15.09
N LYS A 164 -2.95 -15.07 16.41
CA LYS A 164 -3.19 -16.39 16.98
C LYS A 164 -4.49 -17.01 16.46
N PHE A 165 -5.59 -16.24 16.37
CA PHE A 165 -6.84 -16.68 15.77
C PHE A 165 -6.64 -17.20 14.35
N LEU A 166 -5.86 -16.48 13.51
CA LEU A 166 -5.55 -16.95 12.16
C LEU A 166 -4.81 -18.28 12.19
N LEU A 167 -3.76 -18.40 13.01
CA LEU A 167 -2.97 -19.63 13.12
C LEU A 167 -3.80 -20.81 13.61
N ASP A 168 -4.70 -20.59 14.56
CA ASP A 168 -5.50 -21.67 15.15
C ASP A 168 -6.60 -22.17 14.20
N ARG A 169 -7.23 -21.27 13.45
CA ARG A 169 -8.45 -21.54 12.68
C ARG A 169 -8.23 -21.75 11.19
N TYR A 170 -7.16 -21.16 10.63
CA TYR A 170 -6.94 -21.15 9.19
C TYR A 170 -5.62 -21.83 8.83
N GLY A 171 -5.61 -22.47 7.68
CA GLY A 171 -4.43 -23.08 7.07
C GLY A 171 -4.07 -22.37 5.78
N PHE A 172 -2.76 -22.30 5.48
CA PHE A 172 -2.28 -21.81 4.21
C PHE A 172 -2.74 -22.70 3.07
N GLN A 173 -3.39 -22.12 2.08
CA GLN A 173 -3.83 -22.83 0.88
C GLN A 173 -2.89 -22.55 -0.31
N GLU A 174 -2.71 -21.27 -0.64
CA GLU A 174 -1.91 -20.86 -1.79
C GLU A 174 -1.45 -19.39 -1.67
N LYS A 175 -0.56 -18.98 -2.58
CA LYS A 175 -0.04 -17.61 -2.63
C LYS A 175 -0.21 -17.02 -4.02
N VAL A 176 -0.72 -15.78 -4.08
CA VAL A 176 -0.85 -14.97 -5.29
C VAL A 176 -0.03 -13.70 -5.09
N GLY A 177 1.11 -13.58 -5.76
CA GLY A 177 2.04 -12.48 -5.50
C GLY A 177 2.51 -12.48 -4.05
N PHE A 178 2.18 -11.45 -3.29
CA PHE A 178 2.42 -11.37 -1.84
C PHE A 178 1.19 -11.71 -0.99
N PHE A 179 0.01 -11.92 -1.61
CA PHE A 179 -1.20 -12.33 -0.92
C PHE A 179 -1.18 -13.81 -0.59
N GLN A 180 -1.40 -14.15 0.66
CA GLN A 180 -1.63 -15.52 1.12
C GLN A 180 -3.14 -15.77 1.23
N ILE A 181 -3.63 -16.82 0.62
CA ILE A 181 -5.01 -17.28 0.76
C ILE A 181 -5.03 -18.34 1.84
N LEU A 182 -5.79 -18.08 2.88
CA LEU A 182 -5.93 -19.01 4.00
C LEU A 182 -7.39 -19.51 4.05
N LEU A 183 -7.56 -20.81 4.22
CA LEU A 183 -8.87 -21.45 4.35
C LEU A 183 -9.06 -22.01 5.76
N PRO A 184 -10.31 -22.16 6.25
CA PRO A 184 -10.58 -22.81 7.51
C PRO A 184 -9.97 -24.22 7.53
N LYS A 185 -9.28 -24.60 8.62
CA LYS A 185 -8.57 -25.88 8.74
C LYS A 185 -9.49 -27.11 8.66
N ASN A 186 -10.79 -26.93 8.91
CA ASN A 186 -11.78 -27.99 8.88
C ASN A 186 -12.73 -27.88 7.68
N SER A 187 -12.34 -27.16 6.63
CA SER A 187 -13.07 -27.18 5.37
C SER A 187 -12.87 -28.54 4.70
N PRO A 188 -13.95 -29.19 4.26
CA PRO A 188 -13.89 -30.49 3.58
C PRO A 188 -13.11 -30.41 2.27
#